data_64323bc93add71fae073839e4895ef18
#
_entry.id   64323bc93add71fae073839e4895ef18
#
_cell.length_a   1.000
_cell.length_b   1.000
_cell.length_c   1.000
_cell.angle_alpha   90.00
_cell.angle_beta   90.00
_cell.angle_gamma   90.00
#
_symmetry.space_group_name_H-M   'P 1'
#
loop_
_entity.id
_entity.type
_entity.pdbx_description
1 polymer ?
#
loop_
_entity_poly.entity_id
_entity_poly.type
_entity_poly.pdbx_seq_one_letter_code
_entity_poly.pdbx_strand_id
1 'polypeptide(L)'
;MTNLSVNLNKVALMRNARGGNRPSVRHAAEACIAAGAHGITLHPRPDGRHALSDDVEELKSWLPVELNVEGNPFAGPETTDTYAFPGFMEILRRTRPAQATLVPDSSGQRTSDHGWRLDEATMDRLRPFVEELKNQGSRVSLFMEPNPATIERAHALGADRVELYTGPYADAFAEGRVADVLPAYVAAGKAAVRLGLGLNAGHDLNLDNLSSFLEAVPGVLEVSIGQALVADALHMGLGPAVGAYLSIVRASAAISE
;
A
#
# COMPACT_ATOMS: atom_id res chain seq x y z
N MET A 1 10.46 11.34 -9.41
CA MET A 1 11.13 10.68 -8.25
C MET A 1 10.09 9.80 -7.53
N THR A 2 10.43 8.55 -7.25
CA THR A 2 9.56 7.60 -6.54
C THR A 2 9.65 7.83 -5.03
N ASN A 3 8.52 7.82 -4.32
CA ASN A 3 8.45 7.94 -2.87
C ASN A 3 8.48 6.56 -2.19
N LEU A 4 9.04 6.48 -0.99
CA LEU A 4 8.93 5.31 -0.11
C LEU A 4 7.89 5.58 0.98
N SER A 5 6.81 4.81 0.99
CA SER A 5 5.88 4.69 2.10
C SER A 5 6.18 3.41 2.89
N VAL A 6 6.36 3.51 4.20
CA VAL A 6 6.63 2.34 5.04
C VAL A 6 5.34 1.79 5.61
N ASN A 7 5.03 0.55 5.25
CA ASN A 7 3.84 -0.13 5.77
C ASN A 7 4.15 -0.79 7.12
N LEU A 8 3.49 -0.30 8.18
CA LEU A 8 3.76 -0.71 9.57
C LEU A 8 2.84 -1.82 10.08
N ASN A 9 2.09 -2.49 9.20
CA ASN A 9 1.19 -3.58 9.60
C ASN A 9 1.91 -4.70 10.36
N LYS A 10 3.16 -5.02 10.00
CA LYS A 10 3.92 -6.08 10.68
C LYS A 10 4.41 -5.66 12.06
N VAL A 11 4.67 -4.38 12.27
CA VAL A 11 4.95 -3.82 13.61
C VAL A 11 3.70 -3.97 14.48
N ALA A 12 2.53 -3.61 13.97
CA ALA A 12 1.26 -3.77 14.67
C ALA A 12 0.94 -5.25 14.95
N LEU A 13 1.19 -6.15 13.98
CA LEU A 13 1.02 -7.60 14.17
C LEU A 13 1.86 -8.13 15.34
N MET A 14 3.13 -7.73 15.42
CA MET A 14 4.03 -8.12 16.53
C MET A 14 3.50 -7.60 17.87
N ARG A 15 3.00 -6.37 17.94
CA ARG A 15 2.36 -5.79 19.12
C ARG A 15 1.15 -6.63 19.55
N ASN A 16 0.27 -6.92 18.59
CA ASN A 16 -1.00 -7.61 18.85
C ASN A 16 -0.79 -9.07 19.28
N ALA A 17 0.32 -9.71 18.86
CA ALA A 17 0.63 -11.11 19.23
C ALA A 17 0.75 -11.35 20.76
N ARG A 18 1.07 -10.31 21.55
CA ARG A 18 1.13 -10.40 23.03
C ARG A 18 0.20 -9.45 23.76
N GLY A 19 -0.42 -8.53 23.02
CA GLY A 19 -1.14 -7.40 23.62
C GLY A 19 -0.19 -6.33 24.20
N GLY A 20 -0.74 -5.25 24.70
CA GLY A 20 0.01 -4.10 25.19
C GLY A 20 0.45 -3.16 24.06
N ASN A 21 1.50 -2.37 24.26
CA ASN A 21 1.93 -1.33 23.30
C ASN A 21 3.40 -1.49 22.87
N ARG A 22 3.89 -2.73 22.73
CA ARG A 22 5.26 -3.01 22.26
C ARG A 22 5.26 -4.13 21.22
N PRO A 23 5.90 -3.89 20.03
CA PRO A 23 6.47 -2.62 19.56
C PRO A 23 5.38 -1.56 19.33
N SER A 24 5.69 -0.27 19.57
CA SER A 24 4.76 0.84 19.31
C SER A 24 4.75 1.18 17.83
N VAL A 25 3.57 1.26 17.22
CA VAL A 25 3.39 1.69 15.82
C VAL A 25 3.84 3.15 15.66
N ARG A 26 3.52 4.01 16.63
CA ARG A 26 3.95 5.40 16.67
C ARG A 26 5.47 5.53 16.66
N HIS A 27 6.18 4.86 17.60
CA HIS A 27 7.64 4.93 17.64
C HIS A 27 8.28 4.38 16.36
N ALA A 28 7.69 3.35 15.76
CA ALA A 28 8.15 2.84 14.47
C ALA A 28 7.97 3.89 13.36
N ALA A 29 6.83 4.59 13.31
CA ALA A 29 6.61 5.68 12.36
C ALA A 29 7.61 6.82 12.57
N GLU A 30 7.84 7.25 13.82
CA GLU A 30 8.85 8.26 14.16
C GLU A 30 10.25 7.85 13.67
N ALA A 31 10.64 6.60 13.87
CA ALA A 31 11.94 6.09 13.39
C ALA A 31 12.04 6.04 11.86
N CYS A 32 10.96 5.64 11.17
CA CYS A 32 10.93 5.63 9.70
C CYS A 32 11.04 7.06 9.12
N ILE A 33 10.33 8.02 9.70
CA ILE A 33 10.38 9.43 9.28
C ILE A 33 11.77 10.02 9.53
N ALA A 34 12.34 9.77 10.71
CA ALA A 34 13.71 10.21 11.04
C ALA A 34 14.75 9.64 10.07
N ALA A 35 14.50 8.45 9.50
CA ALA A 35 15.33 7.84 8.47
C ALA A 35 15.05 8.38 7.05
N GLY A 36 14.01 9.20 6.87
CA GLY A 36 13.68 9.88 5.61
C GLY A 36 12.54 9.23 4.81
N ALA A 37 11.71 8.37 5.40
CA ALA A 37 10.51 7.85 4.74
C ALA A 37 9.58 8.99 4.31
N HIS A 38 9.00 8.87 3.11
CA HIS A 38 8.14 9.90 2.53
C HIS A 38 6.66 9.75 2.94
N GLY A 39 6.28 8.56 3.41
CA GLY A 39 4.93 8.24 3.87
C GLY A 39 4.90 7.05 4.80
N ILE A 40 3.76 6.88 5.46
CA ILE A 40 3.43 5.72 6.28
C ILE A 40 2.14 5.10 5.74
N THR A 41 2.11 3.78 5.68
CA THR A 41 0.93 3.00 5.28
C THR A 41 0.44 2.13 6.42
N LEU A 42 -0.87 2.11 6.63
CA LEU A 42 -1.56 1.21 7.55
C LEU A 42 -2.74 0.52 6.86
N HIS A 43 -2.98 -0.75 7.23
CA HIS A 43 -4.12 -1.52 6.77
C HIS A 43 -4.90 -2.05 7.99
N PRO A 44 -5.83 -1.28 8.55
CA PRO A 44 -6.70 -1.76 9.61
C PRO A 44 -7.65 -2.82 9.06
N ARG A 45 -7.62 -4.02 9.64
CA ARG A 45 -8.45 -5.14 9.21
C ARG A 45 -9.54 -5.44 10.24
N PRO A 46 -10.71 -5.97 9.81
CA PRO A 46 -11.79 -6.33 10.72
C PRO A 46 -11.37 -7.31 11.83
N ASP A 47 -10.45 -8.23 11.53
CA ASP A 47 -9.93 -9.22 12.49
C ASP A 47 -8.96 -8.64 13.53
N GLY A 48 -8.57 -7.36 13.42
CA GLY A 48 -7.68 -6.67 14.35
C GLY A 48 -6.25 -7.20 14.43
N ARG A 49 -5.83 -8.09 13.53
CA ARG A 49 -4.49 -8.70 13.59
C ARG A 49 -3.35 -7.75 13.21
N HIS A 50 -3.64 -6.73 12.41
CA HIS A 50 -2.68 -5.71 11.96
C HIS A 50 -2.87 -4.40 12.72
N ALA A 51 -2.73 -3.25 12.01
CA ALA A 51 -3.07 -1.95 12.55
C ALA A 51 -4.54 -1.90 12.98
N LEU A 52 -4.82 -1.20 14.05
CA LEU A 52 -6.16 -0.94 14.56
C LEU A 52 -6.63 0.45 14.10
N SER A 53 -7.92 0.74 14.22
CA SER A 53 -8.46 2.10 13.97
C SER A 53 -7.74 3.17 14.77
N ASP A 54 -7.45 2.88 16.04
CA ASP A 54 -6.78 3.80 16.94
C ASP A 54 -5.36 4.15 16.49
N ASP A 55 -4.64 3.20 15.87
CA ASP A 55 -3.33 3.48 15.27
C ASP A 55 -3.44 4.51 14.14
N VAL A 56 -4.49 4.38 13.31
CA VAL A 56 -4.73 5.33 12.20
C VAL A 56 -5.05 6.71 12.73
N GLU A 57 -5.94 6.80 13.73
CA GLU A 57 -6.32 8.06 14.37
C GLU A 57 -5.11 8.71 15.08
N GLU A 58 -4.31 7.93 15.82
CA GLU A 58 -3.09 8.41 16.47
C GLU A 58 -2.11 8.97 15.45
N LEU A 59 -1.77 8.20 14.39
CA LEU A 59 -0.81 8.67 13.39
C LEU A 59 -1.32 9.92 12.67
N LYS A 60 -2.59 9.95 12.28
CA LYS A 60 -3.17 11.10 11.59
C LYS A 60 -3.04 12.39 12.39
N SER A 61 -3.08 12.33 13.72
CA SER A 61 -3.06 13.52 14.60
C SER A 61 -1.73 14.29 14.58
N TRP A 62 -0.62 13.65 14.21
CA TRP A 62 0.71 14.27 14.32
C TRP A 62 1.65 14.01 13.13
N LEU A 63 1.33 13.06 12.25
CA LEU A 63 2.22 12.61 11.19
C LEU A 63 2.58 13.76 10.24
N PRO A 64 3.87 14.13 10.07
CA PRO A 64 4.28 15.23 9.18
C PRO A 64 4.43 14.83 7.71
N VAL A 65 4.26 13.54 7.41
CA VAL A 65 4.33 12.95 6.05
C VAL A 65 2.97 12.38 5.65
N GLU A 66 2.84 11.93 4.41
CA GLU A 66 1.57 11.36 3.94
C GLU A 66 1.20 10.06 4.69
N LEU A 67 -0.06 9.95 5.07
CA LEU A 67 -0.68 8.73 5.56
C LEU A 67 -1.50 8.10 4.45
N ASN A 68 -1.17 6.85 4.09
CA ASN A 68 -1.98 5.98 3.25
C ASN A 68 -2.71 4.97 4.14
N VAL A 69 -4.01 4.81 3.94
CA VAL A 69 -4.83 3.81 4.66
C VAL A 69 -5.43 2.85 3.66
N GLU A 70 -5.11 1.57 3.83
CA GLU A 70 -5.55 0.49 2.93
C GLU A 70 -6.72 -0.27 3.54
N GLY A 71 -7.61 -0.78 2.70
CA GLY A 71 -8.67 -1.70 3.14
C GLY A 71 -9.80 -1.86 2.15
N ASN A 72 -10.73 -2.76 2.51
CA ASN A 72 -11.90 -3.04 1.71
C ASN A 72 -13.03 -2.04 2.06
N PRO A 73 -13.51 -1.23 1.09
CA PRO A 73 -14.58 -0.25 1.34
C PRO A 73 -15.92 -0.91 1.72
N PHE A 74 -16.09 -2.20 1.43
CA PHE A 74 -17.26 -2.97 1.81
C PHE A 74 -17.19 -3.55 3.23
N ALA A 75 -16.04 -3.47 3.91
CA ALA A 75 -15.89 -3.95 5.27
C ALA A 75 -16.61 -3.01 6.24
N GLY A 76 -17.77 -3.46 6.70
CA GLY A 76 -18.59 -2.78 7.70
C GLY A 76 -18.08 -3.00 9.14
N PRO A 77 -18.81 -2.47 10.14
CA PRO A 77 -18.49 -2.70 11.54
C PRO A 77 -18.48 -4.19 11.89
N GLU A 78 -17.45 -4.62 12.62
CA GLU A 78 -17.30 -6.00 13.09
C GLU A 78 -16.70 -5.99 14.50
N THR A 79 -17.12 -6.91 15.36
CA THR A 79 -16.60 -7.01 16.72
C THR A 79 -16.07 -8.41 16.94
N THR A 80 -14.81 -8.49 17.34
CA THR A 80 -14.15 -9.72 17.82
C THR A 80 -14.04 -9.66 19.35
N ASP A 81 -13.53 -10.71 19.98
CA ASP A 81 -13.30 -10.73 21.44
C ASP A 81 -12.30 -9.66 21.91
N THR A 82 -11.45 -9.18 21.02
CA THR A 82 -10.33 -8.28 21.36
C THR A 82 -10.38 -6.92 20.66
N TYR A 83 -11.26 -6.76 19.66
CA TYR A 83 -11.27 -5.54 18.84
C TYR A 83 -12.68 -5.25 18.29
N ALA A 84 -13.09 -3.99 18.39
CA ALA A 84 -14.28 -3.46 17.72
C ALA A 84 -13.86 -2.64 16.49
N PHE A 85 -13.99 -3.24 15.32
CA PHE A 85 -13.71 -2.58 14.04
C PHE A 85 -14.90 -1.67 13.67
N PRO A 86 -14.71 -0.36 13.48
CA PRO A 86 -15.82 0.55 13.23
C PRO A 86 -16.35 0.53 11.78
N GLY A 87 -15.70 -0.22 10.91
CA GLY A 87 -15.90 -0.20 9.46
C GLY A 87 -14.84 0.66 8.76
N PHE A 88 -14.37 0.19 7.60
CA PHE A 88 -13.27 0.84 6.89
C PHE A 88 -13.60 2.29 6.47
N MET A 89 -14.77 2.50 5.88
CA MET A 89 -15.20 3.85 5.48
C MET A 89 -15.37 4.81 6.66
N GLU A 90 -15.77 4.29 7.82
CA GLU A 90 -15.86 5.10 9.03
C GLU A 90 -14.49 5.57 9.52
N ILE A 91 -13.46 4.70 9.47
CA ILE A 91 -12.07 5.08 9.74
C ILE A 91 -11.64 6.21 8.81
N LEU A 92 -11.91 6.08 7.50
CA LEU A 92 -11.54 7.10 6.52
C LEU A 92 -12.27 8.43 6.72
N ARG A 93 -13.56 8.41 7.11
CA ARG A 93 -14.32 9.63 7.44
C ARG A 93 -13.73 10.39 8.61
N ARG A 94 -13.31 9.68 9.66
CA ARG A 94 -12.72 10.28 10.87
C ARG A 94 -11.32 10.83 10.59
N THR A 95 -10.51 10.10 9.83
CA THR A 95 -9.09 10.39 9.69
C THR A 95 -8.74 11.23 8.46
N ARG A 96 -9.53 11.14 7.39
CA ARG A 96 -9.26 11.81 6.10
C ARG A 96 -7.79 11.73 5.72
N PRO A 97 -7.27 10.52 5.46
CA PRO A 97 -5.86 10.34 5.11
C PRO A 97 -5.53 11.04 3.79
N ALA A 98 -4.25 11.29 3.54
CA ALA A 98 -3.79 11.85 2.27
C ALA A 98 -4.10 10.91 1.09
N GLN A 99 -4.02 9.59 1.32
CA GLN A 99 -4.36 8.56 0.36
C GLN A 99 -5.17 7.44 1.02
N ALA A 100 -6.15 6.93 0.29
CA ALA A 100 -6.89 5.71 0.61
C ALA A 100 -6.70 4.70 -0.51
N THR A 101 -6.09 3.54 -0.20
CA THR A 101 -5.92 2.44 -1.15
C THR A 101 -7.02 1.40 -0.92
N LEU A 102 -7.93 1.29 -1.89
CA LEU A 102 -9.04 0.33 -1.83
C LEU A 102 -8.58 -1.04 -2.31
N VAL A 103 -8.76 -2.06 -1.45
CA VAL A 103 -8.28 -3.44 -1.66
C VAL A 103 -9.46 -4.40 -1.61
N PRO A 104 -9.56 -5.43 -2.49
CA PRO A 104 -10.68 -6.38 -2.52
C PRO A 104 -10.59 -7.48 -1.45
N ASP A 105 -9.89 -7.24 -0.36
CA ASP A 105 -9.67 -8.23 0.70
C ASP A 105 -10.97 -8.75 1.30
N SER A 106 -10.99 -10.03 1.63
CA SER A 106 -12.04 -10.67 2.42
C SER A 106 -11.55 -11.07 3.82
N SER A 107 -12.50 -11.27 4.74
CA SER A 107 -12.20 -11.82 6.06
C SER A 107 -11.53 -13.20 5.91
N GLY A 108 -10.43 -13.43 6.62
CA GLY A 108 -9.69 -14.69 6.62
C GLY A 108 -8.53 -14.77 5.62
N GLN A 109 -8.38 -13.87 4.68
CA GLN A 109 -7.17 -13.80 3.85
C GLN A 109 -5.94 -13.43 4.68
N ARG A 110 -4.81 -14.12 4.46
CA ARG A 110 -3.55 -13.82 5.17
C ARG A 110 -2.95 -12.48 4.74
N THR A 111 -3.07 -12.15 3.47
CA THR A 111 -2.55 -10.94 2.83
C THR A 111 -3.43 -10.60 1.63
N SER A 112 -3.25 -9.42 1.06
CA SER A 112 -3.86 -9.05 -0.22
C SER A 112 -3.17 -9.85 -1.33
N ASP A 113 -3.90 -10.77 -1.96
CA ASP A 113 -3.37 -11.75 -2.91
C ASP A 113 -3.95 -11.60 -4.32
N HIS A 114 -4.77 -10.58 -4.54
CA HIS A 114 -5.33 -10.23 -5.86
C HIS A 114 -5.85 -8.78 -5.87
N GLY A 115 -5.89 -8.20 -7.06
CA GLY A 115 -6.45 -6.87 -7.31
C GLY A 115 -7.94 -6.88 -7.69
N TRP A 116 -8.54 -5.71 -7.80
CA TRP A 116 -9.92 -5.54 -8.27
C TRP A 116 -10.10 -6.00 -9.71
N ARG A 117 -11.14 -6.77 -9.99
CA ARG A 117 -11.50 -7.19 -11.37
C ARG A 117 -12.28 -6.13 -12.14
N LEU A 118 -12.82 -5.13 -11.51
CA LEU A 118 -13.54 -3.97 -12.07
C LEU A 118 -14.51 -4.33 -13.22
N ASP A 119 -15.33 -5.37 -13.08
CA ASP A 119 -16.50 -5.54 -13.94
C ASP A 119 -17.53 -4.43 -13.65
N GLU A 120 -18.56 -4.29 -14.48
CA GLU A 120 -19.56 -3.23 -14.34
C GLU A 120 -20.20 -3.23 -12.97
N ALA A 121 -20.60 -4.38 -12.45
CA ALA A 121 -21.24 -4.51 -11.14
C ALA A 121 -20.30 -4.08 -10.00
N THR A 122 -19.01 -4.42 -10.08
CA THR A 122 -17.99 -3.98 -9.11
C THR A 122 -17.76 -2.49 -9.21
N MET A 123 -17.67 -1.93 -10.43
CA MET A 123 -17.50 -0.50 -10.64
C MET A 123 -18.68 0.31 -10.07
N ASP A 124 -19.92 -0.13 -10.32
CA ASP A 124 -21.11 0.55 -9.79
C ASP A 124 -21.14 0.55 -8.26
N ARG A 125 -20.69 -0.53 -7.64
CA ARG A 125 -20.60 -0.63 -6.18
C ARG A 125 -19.46 0.21 -5.58
N LEU A 126 -18.32 0.34 -6.28
CA LEU A 126 -17.17 1.13 -5.82
C LEU A 126 -17.36 2.64 -6.03
N ARG A 127 -18.08 3.04 -7.06
CA ARG A 127 -18.25 4.45 -7.45
C ARG A 127 -18.63 5.38 -6.29
N PRO A 128 -19.64 5.07 -5.47
CA PRO A 128 -20.01 5.94 -4.35
C PRO A 128 -18.87 6.16 -3.35
N PHE A 129 -18.05 5.13 -3.10
CA PHE A 129 -16.91 5.24 -2.18
C PHE A 129 -15.78 6.08 -2.77
N VAL A 130 -15.48 5.89 -4.06
CA VAL A 130 -14.48 6.71 -4.76
C VAL A 130 -14.89 8.19 -4.73
N GLU A 131 -16.13 8.49 -5.06
CA GLU A 131 -16.67 9.86 -5.05
C GLU A 131 -16.64 10.45 -3.63
N GLU A 132 -17.07 9.71 -2.61
CA GLU A 132 -17.04 10.15 -1.23
C GLU A 132 -15.62 10.51 -0.77
N LEU A 133 -14.64 9.63 -1.02
CA LEU A 133 -13.26 9.83 -0.60
C LEU A 133 -12.61 11.02 -1.30
N LYS A 134 -12.86 11.20 -2.59
CA LYS A 134 -12.37 12.37 -3.34
C LYS A 134 -13.00 13.67 -2.82
N ASN A 135 -14.30 13.67 -2.51
CA ASN A 135 -14.98 14.83 -1.92
C ASN A 135 -14.44 15.19 -0.52
N GLN A 136 -13.88 14.23 0.21
CA GLN A 136 -13.21 14.45 1.49
C GLN A 136 -11.77 14.95 1.33
N GLY A 137 -11.24 14.98 0.10
CA GLY A 137 -9.87 15.40 -0.21
C GLY A 137 -8.83 14.30 -0.11
N SER A 138 -9.23 13.03 0.03
CA SER A 138 -8.31 11.89 -0.05
C SER A 138 -8.05 11.50 -1.50
N ARG A 139 -6.80 11.24 -1.84
CA ARG A 139 -6.40 10.62 -3.10
C ARG A 139 -6.79 9.14 -3.08
N VAL A 140 -7.54 8.68 -4.09
CA VAL A 140 -8.02 7.30 -4.16
C VAL A 140 -7.10 6.47 -5.03
N SER A 141 -6.54 5.40 -4.45
CA SER A 141 -5.76 4.37 -5.12
C SER A 141 -6.53 3.05 -5.14
N LEU A 142 -6.47 2.30 -6.26
CA LEU A 142 -7.07 0.97 -6.36
C LEU A 142 -5.98 -0.08 -6.46
N PHE A 143 -6.07 -1.15 -5.66
CA PHE A 143 -5.16 -2.29 -5.72
C PHE A 143 -5.53 -3.18 -6.91
N MET A 144 -4.60 -3.36 -7.87
CA MET A 144 -4.88 -3.88 -9.21
C MET A 144 -3.89 -4.93 -9.65
N GLU A 145 -4.36 -5.89 -10.45
CA GLU A 145 -3.48 -6.72 -11.26
C GLU A 145 -2.79 -5.89 -12.37
N PRO A 146 -1.58 -6.28 -12.83
CA PRO A 146 -0.85 -5.58 -13.90
C PRO A 146 -1.48 -5.82 -15.28
N ASN A 147 -2.73 -5.36 -15.48
CA ASN A 147 -3.50 -5.54 -16.70
C ASN A 147 -3.95 -4.17 -17.26
N PRO A 148 -3.48 -3.74 -18.44
CA PRO A 148 -3.85 -2.46 -19.03
C PRO A 148 -5.36 -2.21 -19.15
N ALA A 149 -6.16 -3.23 -19.46
CA ALA A 149 -7.60 -3.08 -19.61
C ALA A 149 -8.30 -2.78 -18.26
N THR A 150 -7.83 -3.37 -17.16
CA THR A 150 -8.36 -3.06 -15.83
C THR A 150 -7.86 -1.71 -15.31
N ILE A 151 -6.66 -1.26 -15.70
CA ILE A 151 -6.15 0.09 -15.43
C ILE A 151 -7.03 1.16 -16.12
N GLU A 152 -7.45 0.92 -17.37
CA GLU A 152 -8.40 1.81 -18.08
C GLU A 152 -9.75 1.91 -17.34
N ARG A 153 -10.24 0.81 -16.78
CA ARG A 153 -11.46 0.82 -15.95
C ARG A 153 -11.28 1.56 -14.62
N ALA A 154 -10.11 1.45 -13.99
CA ALA A 154 -9.79 2.23 -12.78
C ALA A 154 -9.83 3.74 -13.07
N HIS A 155 -9.28 4.18 -14.21
CA HIS A 155 -9.38 5.56 -14.66
C HIS A 155 -10.84 5.97 -14.91
N ALA A 156 -11.63 5.15 -15.62
CA ALA A 156 -13.04 5.42 -15.87
C ALA A 156 -13.91 5.46 -14.59
N LEU A 157 -13.49 4.76 -13.54
CA LEU A 157 -14.11 4.81 -12.21
C LEU A 157 -13.78 6.13 -11.47
N GLY A 158 -12.75 6.85 -11.89
CA GLY A 158 -12.33 8.12 -11.29
C GLY A 158 -11.24 7.97 -10.22
N ALA A 159 -10.53 6.85 -10.19
CA ALA A 159 -9.35 6.69 -9.32
C ALA A 159 -8.27 7.73 -9.67
N ASP A 160 -7.51 8.16 -8.68
CA ASP A 160 -6.36 9.06 -8.86
C ASP A 160 -5.08 8.26 -9.09
N ARG A 161 -5.00 7.06 -8.48
CA ARG A 161 -3.87 6.15 -8.58
C ARG A 161 -4.33 4.70 -8.72
N VAL A 162 -3.40 3.87 -9.12
CA VAL A 162 -3.49 2.42 -9.00
C VAL A 162 -2.24 1.90 -8.31
N GLU A 163 -2.38 0.87 -7.50
CA GLU A 163 -1.28 0.14 -6.88
C GLU A 163 -1.21 -1.26 -7.46
N LEU A 164 -0.10 -1.58 -8.12
CA LEU A 164 0.08 -2.90 -8.73
C LEU A 164 0.39 -3.97 -7.67
N TYR A 165 -0.35 -5.07 -7.72
CA TYR A 165 -0.02 -6.28 -6.99
C TYR A 165 1.27 -6.89 -7.53
N THR A 166 2.30 -6.97 -6.71
CA THR A 166 3.66 -7.37 -7.11
C THR A 166 4.06 -8.78 -6.66
N GLY A 167 3.15 -9.55 -6.06
CA GLY A 167 3.41 -10.94 -5.65
C GLY A 167 3.94 -11.82 -6.79
N PRO A 168 3.24 -11.91 -7.95
CA PRO A 168 3.72 -12.71 -9.07
C PRO A 168 5.09 -12.28 -9.61
N TYR A 169 5.41 -10.97 -9.53
CA TYR A 169 6.74 -10.49 -9.89
C TYR A 169 7.81 -10.95 -8.89
N ALA A 170 7.53 -10.84 -7.59
CA ALA A 170 8.46 -11.26 -6.56
C ALA A 170 8.75 -12.76 -6.60
N ASP A 171 7.72 -13.58 -6.81
CA ASP A 171 7.84 -15.03 -6.99
C ASP A 171 8.67 -15.38 -8.22
N ALA A 172 8.36 -14.76 -9.37
CA ALA A 172 9.11 -14.96 -10.60
C ALA A 172 10.56 -14.49 -10.49
N PHE A 173 10.82 -13.42 -9.73
CA PHE A 173 12.18 -12.96 -9.45
C PHE A 173 12.98 -13.99 -8.66
N ALA A 174 12.40 -14.53 -7.59
CA ALA A 174 13.04 -15.55 -6.77
C ALA A 174 13.33 -16.84 -7.54
N GLU A 175 12.53 -17.15 -8.56
CA GLU A 175 12.68 -18.32 -9.44
C GLU A 175 13.54 -18.06 -10.69
N GLY A 176 14.04 -16.84 -10.89
CA GLY A 176 14.82 -16.46 -12.09
C GLY A 176 13.99 -16.37 -13.38
N ARG A 177 12.65 -16.19 -13.27
CA ARG A 177 11.70 -16.16 -14.37
C ARG A 177 11.03 -14.79 -14.60
N VAL A 178 11.71 -13.70 -14.19
CA VAL A 178 11.18 -12.31 -14.31
C VAL A 178 10.70 -11.98 -15.71
N ALA A 179 11.39 -12.47 -16.75
CA ALA A 179 11.05 -12.22 -18.14
C ALA A 179 9.63 -12.68 -18.52
N ASP A 180 9.05 -13.65 -17.80
CA ASP A 180 7.72 -14.17 -18.07
C ASP A 180 6.60 -13.20 -17.65
N VAL A 181 6.84 -12.40 -16.61
CA VAL A 181 5.81 -11.57 -15.96
C VAL A 181 6.06 -10.06 -16.12
N LEU A 182 7.31 -9.62 -16.17
CA LEU A 182 7.68 -8.20 -16.22
C LEU A 182 7.02 -7.42 -17.38
N PRO A 183 6.85 -8.00 -18.59
CA PRO A 183 6.15 -7.31 -19.68
C PRO A 183 4.74 -6.83 -19.33
N ALA A 184 4.00 -7.57 -18.48
CA ALA A 184 2.67 -7.16 -18.02
C ALA A 184 2.74 -5.91 -17.12
N TYR A 185 3.71 -5.85 -16.21
CA TYR A 185 3.93 -4.68 -15.35
C TYR A 185 4.35 -3.44 -16.16
N VAL A 186 5.24 -3.63 -17.13
CA VAL A 186 5.64 -2.55 -18.04
C VAL A 186 4.44 -2.04 -18.85
N ALA A 187 3.61 -2.94 -19.37
CA ALA A 187 2.41 -2.56 -20.11
C ALA A 187 1.39 -1.80 -19.23
N ALA A 188 1.20 -2.26 -17.98
CA ALA A 188 0.33 -1.59 -17.01
C ALA A 188 0.87 -0.18 -16.65
N GLY A 189 2.17 -0.04 -16.41
CA GLY A 189 2.80 1.25 -16.15
C GLY A 189 2.64 2.22 -17.31
N LYS A 190 2.88 1.77 -18.56
CA LYS A 190 2.63 2.58 -19.76
C LYS A 190 1.17 3.01 -19.88
N ALA A 191 0.22 2.13 -19.54
CA ALA A 191 -1.21 2.45 -19.56
C ALA A 191 -1.55 3.52 -18.51
N ALA A 192 -1.05 3.40 -17.29
CA ALA A 192 -1.25 4.38 -16.23
C ALA A 192 -0.71 5.76 -16.62
N VAL A 193 0.52 5.83 -17.12
CA VAL A 193 1.13 7.09 -17.61
C VAL A 193 0.30 7.72 -18.72
N ARG A 194 -0.12 6.95 -19.73
CA ARG A 194 -0.95 7.44 -20.84
C ARG A 194 -2.27 8.04 -20.37
N LEU A 195 -2.85 7.49 -19.31
CA LEU A 195 -4.13 7.91 -18.75
C LEU A 195 -4.00 9.04 -17.72
N GLY A 196 -2.79 9.42 -17.34
CA GLY A 196 -2.55 10.39 -16.27
C GLY A 196 -2.85 9.84 -14.87
N LEU A 197 -2.96 8.52 -14.72
CA LEU A 197 -3.06 7.88 -13.42
C LEU A 197 -1.70 7.83 -12.73
N GLY A 198 -1.66 8.13 -11.43
CA GLY A 198 -0.50 7.81 -10.61
C GLY A 198 -0.33 6.30 -10.46
N LEU A 199 0.91 5.83 -10.46
CA LEU A 199 1.24 4.43 -10.31
C LEU A 199 1.96 4.19 -8.98
N ASN A 200 1.41 3.30 -8.16
CA ASN A 200 2.04 2.79 -6.94
C ASN A 200 2.36 1.29 -7.13
N ALA A 201 3.28 0.80 -6.32
CA ALA A 201 3.59 -0.63 -6.21
C ALA A 201 4.06 -0.92 -4.77
N GLY A 202 4.29 -2.18 -4.43
CA GLY A 202 4.88 -2.40 -3.11
C GLY A 202 4.84 -3.83 -2.61
N HIS A 203 3.72 -4.27 -2.18
CA HIS A 203 3.41 -5.47 -1.39
C HIS A 203 4.57 -6.46 -1.12
N ASP A 204 5.17 -7.08 -2.15
CA ASP A 204 6.24 -8.10 -2.06
C ASP A 204 7.60 -7.61 -2.60
N LEU A 205 7.74 -6.30 -2.87
CA LEU A 205 9.03 -5.73 -3.25
C LEU A 205 9.99 -5.72 -2.05
N ASN A 206 11.27 -6.00 -2.33
CA ASN A 206 12.32 -6.14 -1.33
C ASN A 206 13.66 -5.58 -1.86
N LEU A 207 14.73 -5.64 -1.06
CA LEU A 207 16.04 -5.09 -1.44
C LEU A 207 16.64 -5.76 -2.69
N ASP A 208 16.28 -7.01 -3.00
CA ASP A 208 16.84 -7.74 -4.14
C ASP A 208 16.13 -7.39 -5.45
N ASN A 209 14.80 -7.17 -5.42
CA ASN A 209 13.96 -7.07 -6.62
C ASN A 209 13.48 -5.65 -6.95
N LEU A 210 13.54 -4.71 -5.99
CA LEU A 210 13.01 -3.35 -6.14
C LEU A 210 13.70 -2.56 -7.26
N SER A 211 15.04 -2.61 -7.36
CA SER A 211 15.79 -1.86 -8.37
C SER A 211 15.35 -2.22 -9.78
N SER A 212 15.36 -3.54 -10.09
CA SER A 212 14.96 -4.05 -11.39
C SER A 212 13.51 -3.72 -11.75
N PHE A 213 12.63 -3.68 -10.75
CA PHE A 213 11.23 -3.28 -10.95
C PHE A 213 11.14 -1.81 -11.34
N LEU A 214 11.77 -0.92 -10.59
CA LEU A 214 11.71 0.53 -10.82
C LEU A 214 12.42 0.95 -12.13
N GLU A 215 13.46 0.24 -12.54
CA GLU A 215 14.14 0.47 -13.81
C GLU A 215 13.28 0.10 -15.02
N ALA A 216 12.47 -0.96 -14.88
CA ALA A 216 11.69 -1.49 -15.99
C ALA A 216 10.29 -0.87 -16.11
N VAL A 217 9.61 -0.61 -14.98
CA VAL A 217 8.22 -0.17 -14.95
C VAL A 217 8.12 1.35 -14.90
N PRO A 218 7.63 1.99 -15.98
CA PRO A 218 7.59 3.45 -16.05
C PRO A 218 6.51 4.04 -15.12
N GLY A 219 6.80 5.23 -14.58
CA GLY A 219 5.81 6.07 -13.91
C GLY A 219 5.47 5.68 -12.48
N VAL A 220 6.27 4.84 -11.82
CA VAL A 220 6.08 4.49 -10.40
C VAL A 220 6.36 5.72 -9.54
N LEU A 221 5.31 6.23 -8.87
CA LEU A 221 5.37 7.42 -8.01
C LEU A 221 5.63 7.07 -6.54
N GLU A 222 5.22 5.89 -6.11
CA GLU A 222 5.34 5.46 -4.72
C GLU A 222 5.50 3.95 -4.63
N VAL A 223 6.33 3.51 -3.70
CA VAL A 223 6.39 2.10 -3.27
C VAL A 223 6.02 2.00 -1.80
N SER A 224 5.04 1.11 -1.48
CA SER A 224 4.56 0.84 -0.12
C SER A 224 5.08 -0.52 0.32
N ILE A 225 6.10 -0.56 1.17
CA ILE A 225 6.81 -1.79 1.53
C ILE A 225 6.65 -2.07 3.03
N GLY A 226 6.19 -3.29 3.36
CA GLY A 226 5.91 -3.70 4.73
C GLY A 226 6.67 -4.94 5.15
N GLN A 227 6.22 -6.12 4.71
CA GLN A 227 6.76 -7.41 5.17
C GLN A 227 8.28 -7.50 5.00
N ALA A 228 8.79 -7.21 3.80
CA ALA A 228 10.20 -7.30 3.50
C ALA A 228 11.02 -6.30 4.33
N LEU A 229 10.61 -5.03 4.36
CA LEU A 229 11.31 -4.00 5.12
C LEU A 229 11.38 -4.32 6.62
N VAL A 230 10.29 -4.83 7.22
CA VAL A 230 10.29 -5.21 8.64
C VAL A 230 11.16 -6.45 8.88
N ALA A 231 11.18 -7.42 7.96
CA ALA A 231 12.07 -8.58 8.03
C ALA A 231 13.55 -8.15 7.98
N ASP A 232 13.92 -7.26 7.06
CA ASP A 232 15.27 -6.68 6.98
C ASP A 232 15.62 -5.92 8.26
N ALA A 233 14.66 -5.17 8.81
CA ALA A 233 14.85 -4.41 10.05
C ALA A 233 15.14 -5.27 11.28
N LEU A 234 14.73 -6.54 11.30
CA LEU A 234 15.10 -7.47 12.38
C LEU A 234 16.61 -7.73 12.45
N HIS A 235 17.30 -7.61 11.32
CA HIS A 235 18.76 -7.80 11.22
C HIS A 235 19.54 -6.48 11.22
N MET A 236 19.01 -5.45 10.56
CA MET A 236 19.71 -4.19 10.32
C MET A 236 19.32 -3.09 11.33
N GLY A 237 18.17 -3.22 11.98
CA GLY A 237 17.47 -2.10 12.63
C GLY A 237 16.59 -1.31 11.65
N LEU A 238 15.51 -0.69 12.15
CA LEU A 238 14.47 -0.07 11.31
C LEU A 238 15.00 1.12 10.50
N GLY A 239 15.78 2.01 11.12
CA GLY A 239 16.34 3.17 10.42
C GLY A 239 17.29 2.78 9.27
N PRO A 240 18.31 1.93 9.50
CA PRO A 240 19.16 1.41 8.42
C PRO A 240 18.39 0.68 7.31
N ALA A 241 17.37 -0.13 7.63
CA ALA A 241 16.54 -0.77 6.62
C ALA A 241 15.83 0.27 5.73
N VAL A 242 15.16 1.26 6.32
CA VAL A 242 14.55 2.38 5.56
C VAL A 242 15.59 3.08 4.68
N GLY A 243 16.79 3.34 5.20
CA GLY A 243 17.89 3.94 4.45
C GLY A 243 18.31 3.12 3.22
N ALA A 244 18.35 1.79 3.34
CA ALA A 244 18.66 0.89 2.23
C ALA A 244 17.61 0.97 1.11
N TYR A 245 16.33 0.91 1.44
CA TYR A 245 15.24 1.09 0.45
C TYR A 245 15.27 2.47 -0.21
N LEU A 246 15.49 3.52 0.57
CA LEU A 246 15.63 4.89 0.04
C LEU A 246 16.79 5.03 -0.93
N SER A 247 17.89 4.33 -0.70
CA SER A 247 19.03 4.35 -1.60
C SER A 247 18.67 3.80 -2.99
N ILE A 248 17.92 2.71 -3.05
CA ILE A 248 17.42 2.13 -4.31
C ILE A 248 16.46 3.11 -5.01
N VAL A 249 15.48 3.63 -4.28
CA VAL A 249 14.47 4.56 -4.82
C VAL A 249 15.13 5.82 -5.42
N ARG A 250 16.17 6.34 -4.77
CA ARG A 250 16.92 7.52 -5.26
C ARG A 250 17.77 7.20 -6.47
N ALA A 251 18.43 6.04 -6.50
CA ALA A 251 19.26 5.62 -7.63
C ALA A 251 18.41 5.44 -8.89
N SER A 252 17.22 4.84 -8.79
CA SER A 252 16.31 4.66 -9.93
C SER A 252 15.79 5.99 -10.51
N ALA A 253 15.68 7.05 -9.71
CA ALA A 253 15.28 8.36 -10.19
C ALA A 253 16.36 9.02 -11.08
N ALA A 254 17.63 8.80 -10.76
CA ALA A 254 18.75 9.37 -11.53
C ALA A 254 18.94 8.74 -12.92
N ILE A 255 18.38 7.56 -13.17
CA ILE A 255 18.45 6.87 -14.47
C ILE A 255 17.33 7.35 -15.42
N SER A 256 16.27 7.96 -14.88
CA SER A 256 15.09 8.38 -15.63
C SER A 256 15.15 9.84 -16.13
N GLU A 257 16.20 10.59 -15.78
CA GLU A 257 16.55 11.93 -16.28
C GLU A 257 17.54 11.85 -17.45
#